data_8e14ba70dc03bee04f409a89142d7a18
#
_entry.id   8e14ba70dc03bee04f409a89142d7a18
#
_cell.length_a   1.000
_cell.length_b   1.000
_cell.length_c   1.000
_cell.angle_alpha   90.00
_cell.angle_beta   90.00
_cell.angle_gamma   90.00
#
_symmetry.space_group_name_H-M   'P 1'
#
loop_
_entity.id
_entity.type
_entity.pdbx_description
1 polymer ?
#
loop_
_entity_poly.entity_id
_entity_poly.type
_entity_poly.pdbx_seq_one_letter_code
_entity_poly.pdbx_strand_id
1 'polypeptide(L)'
;MPIDPRSAAVLTVSDSVALGSRVDASGPAVIGALESAGFTVVAREIVPDERAVIEAAIRRLAAQAELVVTTGGTGVAARDVTPEATRAVCERLVEGVTERMRSEGARKTPLAALSRGVCGICGKALVVNLPGSPAAATDSLAAVLEILPHALELLRGKTEH
;
A
#
# COMPACT_ATOMS: atom_id res chain seq x y z
N MET A 1 -3.01 -7.84 22.61
CA MET A 1 -4.04 -8.40 21.70
C MET A 1 -3.39 -8.84 20.40
N PRO A 2 -3.61 -10.05 19.93
CA PRO A 2 -3.14 -10.46 18.62
C PRO A 2 -3.83 -9.63 17.52
N ILE A 3 -3.09 -9.31 16.47
CA ILE A 3 -3.61 -8.62 15.30
C ILE A 3 -4.53 -9.59 14.55
N ASP A 4 -5.71 -9.11 14.14
CA ASP A 4 -6.67 -9.91 13.39
C ASP A 4 -6.06 -10.36 12.05
N PRO A 5 -6.07 -11.67 11.75
CA PRO A 5 -5.73 -12.16 10.42
C PRO A 5 -6.58 -11.48 9.35
N ARG A 6 -5.96 -11.10 8.25
CA ARG A 6 -6.58 -10.31 7.18
C ARG A 6 -6.99 -8.89 7.59
N SER A 7 -6.46 -8.35 8.68
CA SER A 7 -6.60 -6.93 8.98
C SER A 7 -5.78 -6.10 7.99
N ALA A 8 -6.37 -5.02 7.52
CA ALA A 8 -5.72 -4.09 6.61
C ALA A 8 -5.88 -2.66 7.09
N ALA A 9 -4.91 -1.83 6.78
CA ALA A 9 -4.97 -0.39 6.98
C ALA A 9 -4.67 0.32 5.67
N VAL A 10 -5.30 1.46 5.45
CA VAL A 10 -5.13 2.25 4.21
C VAL A 10 -4.58 3.62 4.54
N LEU A 11 -3.50 4.00 3.87
CA LEU A 11 -2.85 5.29 3.99
C LEU A 11 -2.94 6.05 2.67
N THR A 12 -3.68 7.15 2.64
CA THR A 12 -3.69 8.05 1.50
C THR A 12 -2.60 9.10 1.67
N VAL A 13 -1.72 9.20 0.69
CA VAL A 13 -0.61 10.17 0.66
C VAL A 13 -0.91 11.21 -0.40
N SER A 14 -1.25 12.43 0.01
CA SER A 14 -1.59 13.53 -0.89
C SER A 14 -1.60 14.85 -0.15
N ASP A 15 -0.81 15.82 -0.63
CA ASP A 15 -0.82 17.18 -0.09
C ASP A 15 -2.20 17.82 -0.19
N SER A 16 -2.85 17.72 -1.34
CA SER A 16 -4.14 18.36 -1.59
C SER A 16 -5.28 17.76 -0.79
N VAL A 17 -5.26 16.45 -0.59
CA VAL A 17 -6.25 15.76 0.26
C VAL A 17 -6.00 16.09 1.72
N ALA A 18 -4.75 16.09 2.17
CA ALA A 18 -4.40 16.43 3.55
C ALA A 18 -4.78 17.88 3.91
N LEU A 19 -4.65 18.80 2.97
CA LEU A 19 -5.07 20.20 3.14
C LEU A 19 -6.59 20.40 3.05
N GLY A 20 -7.36 19.40 2.61
CA GLY A 20 -8.79 19.51 2.41
C GLY A 20 -9.22 20.21 1.13
N SER A 21 -8.28 20.53 0.23
CA SER A 21 -8.59 21.17 -1.06
C SER A 21 -9.06 20.18 -2.12
N ARG A 22 -8.93 18.88 -1.86
CA ARG A 22 -9.36 17.80 -2.75
C ARG A 22 -9.97 16.68 -1.92
N VAL A 23 -11.02 16.04 -2.44
CA VAL A 23 -11.65 14.87 -1.81
C VAL A 23 -10.80 13.62 -2.09
N ASP A 24 -10.59 12.79 -1.07
CA ASP A 24 -9.92 11.50 -1.23
C ASP A 24 -10.81 10.53 -1.99
N ALA A 25 -10.45 10.20 -3.22
CA ALA A 25 -11.16 9.24 -4.05
C ALA A 25 -10.48 7.87 -4.05
N SER A 26 -9.14 7.82 -3.99
CA SER A 26 -8.41 6.55 -4.05
C SER A 26 -8.51 5.76 -2.76
N GLY A 27 -8.48 6.41 -1.60
CA GLY A 27 -8.60 5.73 -0.30
C GLY A 27 -9.86 4.90 -0.18
N PRO A 28 -11.07 5.49 -0.36
CA PRO A 28 -12.32 4.72 -0.35
C PRO A 28 -12.38 3.61 -1.40
N ALA A 29 -11.84 3.83 -2.60
CA ALA A 29 -11.83 2.82 -3.65
C ALA A 29 -10.96 1.61 -3.25
N VAL A 30 -9.80 1.84 -2.66
CA VAL A 30 -8.90 0.80 -2.14
C VAL A 30 -9.56 0.04 -0.98
N ILE A 31 -10.20 0.75 -0.05
CA ILE A 31 -10.94 0.14 1.06
C ILE A 31 -12.01 -0.81 0.52
N GLY A 32 -12.83 -0.35 -0.43
CA GLY A 32 -13.86 -1.18 -1.03
C GLY A 32 -13.32 -2.44 -1.69
N ALA A 33 -12.19 -2.33 -2.41
CA ALA A 33 -11.54 -3.48 -3.04
C ALA A 33 -11.00 -4.48 -2.00
N LEU A 34 -10.41 -4.01 -0.92
CA LEU A 34 -9.92 -4.85 0.17
C LEU A 34 -11.07 -5.58 0.88
N GLU A 35 -12.12 -4.87 1.22
CA GLU A 35 -13.29 -5.47 1.88
C GLU A 35 -13.96 -6.51 1.01
N SER A 36 -14.10 -6.24 -0.29
CA SER A 36 -14.63 -7.21 -1.26
C SER A 36 -13.77 -8.47 -1.37
N ALA A 37 -12.49 -8.37 -1.08
CA ALA A 37 -11.54 -9.49 -1.08
C ALA A 37 -11.45 -10.22 0.27
N GLY A 38 -12.27 -9.83 1.26
CA GLY A 38 -12.33 -10.48 2.55
C GLY A 38 -11.39 -9.91 3.62
N PHE A 39 -10.79 -8.75 3.36
CA PHE A 39 -10.01 -8.05 4.38
C PHE A 39 -10.91 -7.20 5.27
N THR A 40 -10.51 -7.05 6.53
CA THR A 40 -11.14 -6.12 7.47
C THR A 40 -10.27 -4.86 7.56
N VAL A 41 -10.78 -3.72 7.10
CA VAL A 41 -10.04 -2.45 7.18
C VAL A 41 -10.23 -1.87 8.58
N VAL A 42 -9.17 -1.89 9.38
CA VAL A 42 -9.20 -1.51 10.80
C VAL A 42 -8.74 -0.08 11.06
N ALA A 43 -8.07 0.55 10.09
CA ALA A 43 -7.58 1.92 10.22
C ALA A 43 -7.44 2.58 8.86
N ARG A 44 -7.62 3.90 8.84
CA ARG A 44 -7.42 4.75 7.67
C ARG A 44 -6.77 6.05 8.12
N GLU A 45 -5.75 6.48 7.40
CA GLU A 45 -5.10 7.78 7.62
C GLU A 45 -4.89 8.51 6.30
N ILE A 46 -4.81 9.82 6.37
CA ILE A 46 -4.47 10.71 5.25
C ILE A 46 -3.30 11.57 5.73
N VAL A 47 -2.23 11.62 4.94
CA VAL A 47 -1.03 12.39 5.27
C VAL A 47 -0.55 13.19 4.04
N PRO A 48 0.18 14.30 4.25
CA PRO A 48 0.82 15.03 3.16
C PRO A 48 2.02 14.25 2.60
N ASP A 49 2.51 14.70 1.44
CA ASP A 49 3.69 14.14 0.76
C ASP A 49 4.99 14.58 1.47
N GLU A 50 5.13 14.20 2.73
CA GLU A 50 6.29 14.47 3.57
C GLU A 50 6.85 13.16 4.11
N ARG A 51 8.11 12.87 3.80
CA ARG A 51 8.75 11.59 4.09
C ARG A 51 8.62 11.17 5.55
N ALA A 52 8.98 12.03 6.48
CA ALA A 52 8.93 11.70 7.92
C ALA A 52 7.51 11.42 8.41
N VAL A 53 6.52 12.12 7.89
CA VAL A 53 5.11 11.93 8.24
C VAL A 53 4.61 10.59 7.70
N ILE A 54 4.97 10.25 6.45
CA ILE A 54 4.63 8.95 5.83
C ILE A 54 5.27 7.81 6.62
N GLU A 55 6.55 7.91 6.95
CA GLU A 55 7.27 6.90 7.74
C GLU A 55 6.57 6.62 9.07
N ALA A 56 6.24 7.68 9.82
CA ALA A 56 5.56 7.56 11.10
C ALA A 56 4.17 6.90 10.95
N ALA A 57 3.41 7.28 9.91
CA ALA A 57 2.10 6.70 9.65
C ALA A 57 2.20 5.20 9.30
N ILE A 58 3.14 4.81 8.46
CA ILE A 58 3.34 3.39 8.11
C ILE A 58 3.65 2.57 9.37
N ARG A 59 4.54 3.07 10.24
CA ARG A 59 4.87 2.38 11.51
C ARG A 59 3.64 2.23 12.41
N ARG A 60 2.84 3.29 12.55
CA ARG A 60 1.60 3.22 13.37
C ARG A 60 0.63 2.18 12.83
N LEU A 61 0.40 2.20 11.52
CA LEU A 61 -0.54 1.30 10.87
C LEU A 61 -0.03 -0.15 10.87
N ALA A 62 1.26 -0.36 10.68
CA ALA A 62 1.89 -1.69 10.74
C ALA A 62 1.78 -2.33 12.14
N ALA A 63 1.61 -1.54 13.18
CA ALA A 63 1.37 -2.05 14.53
C ALA A 63 -0.09 -2.47 14.76
N GLN A 64 -1.01 -2.09 13.87
CA GLN A 64 -2.46 -2.33 14.01
C GLN A 64 -3.00 -3.36 13.02
N ALA A 65 -2.34 -3.57 11.88
CA ALA A 65 -2.82 -4.40 10.79
C ALA A 65 -1.71 -5.26 10.21
N GLU A 66 -2.06 -6.40 9.65
CA GLU A 66 -1.11 -7.27 8.95
C GLU A 66 -0.75 -6.77 7.55
N LEU A 67 -1.64 -6.00 6.94
CA LEU A 67 -1.45 -5.41 5.61
C LEU A 67 -1.63 -3.90 5.69
N VAL A 68 -0.62 -3.16 5.27
CA VAL A 68 -0.71 -1.70 5.11
C VAL A 68 -0.64 -1.38 3.63
N VAL A 69 -1.68 -0.75 3.11
CA VAL A 69 -1.75 -0.36 1.70
C VAL A 69 -1.71 1.16 1.63
N THR A 70 -0.73 1.69 0.90
CA THR A 70 -0.65 3.12 0.65
C THR A 70 -1.14 3.44 -0.75
N THR A 71 -1.70 4.62 -0.96
CA THR A 71 -2.08 5.13 -2.28
C THR A 71 -1.62 6.57 -2.43
N GLY A 72 -0.91 6.85 -3.52
CA GLY A 72 -0.35 8.16 -3.81
C GLY A 72 1.15 8.28 -3.53
N GLY A 73 1.76 9.30 -4.09
CA GLY A 73 3.17 9.65 -3.89
C GLY A 73 4.17 8.68 -4.49
N THR A 74 3.81 7.90 -5.51
CA THR A 74 4.67 6.85 -6.07
C THR A 74 5.25 7.17 -7.45
N GLY A 75 4.99 8.35 -8.00
CA GLY A 75 5.45 8.72 -9.34
C GLY A 75 6.85 9.37 -9.34
N VAL A 76 7.09 10.19 -10.35
CA VAL A 76 8.39 10.83 -10.58
C VAL A 76 8.42 12.33 -10.23
N ALA A 77 7.32 12.87 -9.68
CA ALA A 77 7.30 14.26 -9.23
C ALA A 77 8.20 14.45 -8.01
N ALA A 78 8.70 15.67 -7.83
CA ALA A 78 9.65 15.97 -6.76
C ALA A 78 9.08 15.66 -5.35
N ARG A 79 7.79 15.81 -5.18
CA ARG A 79 7.14 15.52 -3.89
C ARG A 79 6.66 14.07 -3.74
N ASP A 80 6.86 13.22 -4.75
CA ASP A 80 6.54 11.80 -4.66
C ASP A 80 7.66 11.09 -3.89
N VAL A 81 7.45 10.87 -2.59
CA VAL A 81 8.45 10.30 -1.67
C VAL A 81 7.96 9.07 -0.90
N THR A 82 6.79 8.54 -1.26
CA THR A 82 6.25 7.33 -0.63
C THR A 82 7.19 6.13 -0.74
N PRO A 83 7.84 5.87 -1.89
CA PRO A 83 8.79 4.75 -2.00
C PRO A 83 9.96 4.87 -1.02
N GLU A 84 10.54 6.07 -0.90
CA GLU A 84 11.66 6.34 0.00
C GLU A 84 11.26 6.17 1.47
N ALA A 85 10.09 6.67 1.84
CA ALA A 85 9.54 6.50 3.18
C ALA A 85 9.30 5.01 3.51
N THR A 86 8.74 4.26 2.56
CA THR A 86 8.47 2.83 2.72
C THR A 86 9.76 2.03 2.87
N ARG A 87 10.77 2.31 2.04
CA ARG A 87 12.09 1.68 2.16
C ARG A 87 12.74 1.92 3.52
N ALA A 88 12.56 3.12 4.06
CA ALA A 88 13.17 3.50 5.34
C ALA A 88 12.60 2.71 6.53
N VAL A 89 11.34 2.29 6.47
CA VAL A 89 10.67 1.58 7.56
C VAL A 89 10.58 0.06 7.37
N CYS A 90 10.89 -0.44 6.18
CA CYS A 90 10.85 -1.86 5.88
C CYS A 90 12.24 -2.50 6.00
N GLU A 91 12.34 -3.60 6.73
CA GLU A 91 13.58 -4.34 6.92
C GLU A 91 13.96 -5.13 5.67
N ARG A 92 12.97 -5.61 4.91
CA ARG A 92 13.15 -6.39 3.68
C ARG A 92 12.15 -5.95 2.64
N LEU A 93 12.52 -6.08 1.37
CA LEU A 93 11.64 -5.78 0.24
C LEU A 93 11.12 -7.07 -0.40
N VAL A 94 9.90 -6.98 -0.95
CA VAL A 94 9.28 -8.06 -1.73
C VAL A 94 9.04 -7.53 -3.13
N GLU A 95 10.11 -7.47 -3.92
CA GLU A 95 10.11 -6.78 -5.22
C GLU A 95 9.19 -7.42 -6.26
N GLY A 96 8.99 -8.73 -6.18
CA GLY A 96 8.10 -9.45 -7.11
C GLY A 96 6.65 -8.99 -7.07
N VAL A 97 6.16 -8.49 -5.92
CA VAL A 97 4.80 -7.95 -5.81
C VAL A 97 4.64 -6.71 -6.69
N THR A 98 5.57 -5.77 -6.61
CA THR A 98 5.52 -4.53 -7.41
C THR A 98 5.88 -4.75 -8.86
N GLU A 99 6.73 -5.72 -9.17
CA GLU A 99 6.99 -6.15 -10.55
C GLU A 99 5.68 -6.64 -11.20
N ARG A 100 4.94 -7.49 -10.51
CA ARG A 100 3.64 -7.98 -10.99
C ARG A 100 2.65 -6.84 -11.20
N MET A 101 2.57 -5.89 -10.27
CA MET A 101 1.70 -4.72 -10.42
C MET A 101 2.05 -3.91 -11.66
N ARG A 102 3.34 -3.61 -11.87
CA ARG A 102 3.79 -2.85 -13.05
C ARG A 102 3.59 -3.62 -14.35
N SER A 103 3.85 -4.91 -14.35
CA SER A 103 3.65 -5.77 -15.52
C SER A 103 2.19 -5.81 -15.95
N GLU A 104 1.28 -6.03 -15.02
CA GLU A 104 -0.17 -6.01 -15.32
C GLU A 104 -0.66 -4.63 -15.72
N GLY A 105 -0.18 -3.58 -15.04
CA GLY A 105 -0.50 -2.18 -15.37
C GLY A 105 -0.03 -1.79 -16.77
N ALA A 106 1.13 -2.27 -17.20
CA ALA A 106 1.68 -2.00 -18.53
C ALA A 106 0.80 -2.56 -19.67
N ARG A 107 -0.03 -3.55 -19.40
CA ARG A 107 -1.01 -4.06 -20.37
C ARG A 107 -2.13 -3.06 -20.66
N LYS A 108 -2.39 -2.15 -19.74
CA LYS A 108 -3.43 -1.11 -19.88
C LYS A 108 -2.85 0.23 -20.32
N THR A 109 -1.68 0.58 -19.83
CA THR A 109 -1.04 1.86 -20.14
C THR A 109 0.48 1.76 -19.94
N PRO A 110 1.30 2.33 -20.87
CA PRO A 110 2.74 2.38 -20.69
C PRO A 110 3.14 3.25 -19.51
N LEU A 111 2.28 4.16 -19.04
CA LEU A 111 2.55 5.03 -17.89
C LEU A 111 2.72 4.26 -16.58
N ALA A 112 2.26 3.02 -16.51
CA ALA A 112 2.50 2.14 -15.37
C ALA A 112 3.98 1.97 -15.02
N ALA A 113 4.86 2.09 -16.04
CA ALA A 113 6.31 2.02 -15.85
C ALA A 113 6.88 3.15 -15.02
N LEU A 114 6.14 4.25 -14.84
CA LEU A 114 6.58 5.40 -14.03
C LEU A 114 6.30 5.21 -12.54
N SER A 115 5.59 4.16 -12.16
CA SER A 115 5.38 3.84 -10.75
C SER A 115 6.69 3.35 -10.13
N ARG A 116 7.10 4.00 -9.05
CA ARG A 116 8.27 3.62 -8.25
C ARG A 116 7.85 2.94 -6.94
N GLY A 117 6.59 2.50 -6.86
CA GLY A 117 6.02 1.87 -5.68
C GLY A 117 6.83 0.67 -5.20
N VAL A 118 6.79 0.45 -3.89
CA VAL A 118 7.56 -0.56 -3.17
C VAL A 118 6.60 -1.49 -2.43
N CYS A 119 6.99 -2.75 -2.28
CA CYS A 119 6.39 -3.67 -1.33
C CYS A 119 7.49 -4.14 -0.38
N GLY A 120 7.22 -4.08 0.92
CA GLY A 120 8.21 -4.46 1.91
C GLY A 120 7.57 -5.00 3.18
N ILE A 121 8.42 -5.49 4.08
CA ILE A 121 8.03 -6.05 5.37
C ILE A 121 8.45 -5.07 6.45
N CYS A 122 7.48 -4.59 7.21
CA CYS A 122 7.69 -3.71 8.37
C CYS A 122 7.21 -4.45 9.62
N GLY A 123 8.14 -4.97 10.42
CA GLY A 123 7.81 -5.85 11.52
C GLY A 123 7.14 -7.14 11.03
N LYS A 124 5.88 -7.33 11.40
CA LYS A 124 5.06 -8.47 10.94
C LYS A 124 4.05 -8.08 9.86
N ALA A 125 4.05 -6.82 9.43
CA ALA A 125 3.14 -6.32 8.43
C ALA A 125 3.78 -6.30 7.04
N LEU A 126 2.96 -6.57 6.03
CA LEU A 126 3.31 -6.33 4.64
C LEU A 126 2.83 -4.93 4.26
N VAL A 127 3.71 -4.13 3.68
CA VAL A 127 3.40 -2.77 3.21
C VAL A 127 3.43 -2.75 1.69
N VAL A 128 2.35 -2.29 1.06
CA VAL A 128 2.22 -2.25 -0.41
C VAL A 128 1.89 -0.84 -0.85
N ASN A 129 2.71 -0.24 -1.70
CA ASN A 129 2.44 1.07 -2.30
C ASN A 129 1.59 0.91 -3.57
N LEU A 130 0.51 1.69 -3.66
CA LEU A 130 -0.33 1.77 -4.87
C LEU A 130 -0.24 3.17 -5.47
N PRO A 131 -0.50 3.31 -6.79
CA PRO A 131 -0.61 4.62 -7.44
C PRO A 131 -1.71 5.50 -6.82
N GLY A 132 -1.66 6.80 -7.14
CA GLY A 132 -2.57 7.78 -6.56
C GLY A 132 -3.95 7.88 -7.20
N SER A 133 -4.11 7.50 -8.49
CA SER A 133 -5.43 7.55 -9.10
C SER A 133 -6.29 6.36 -8.65
N PRO A 134 -7.62 6.55 -8.46
CA PRO A 134 -8.49 5.45 -8.02
C PRO A 134 -8.43 4.23 -8.94
N ALA A 135 -8.49 4.43 -10.25
CA ALA A 135 -8.45 3.33 -11.22
C ALA A 135 -7.11 2.59 -11.19
N ALA A 136 -5.99 3.31 -11.21
CA ALA A 136 -4.67 2.70 -11.18
C ALA A 136 -4.40 1.99 -9.84
N ALA A 137 -4.86 2.56 -8.73
CA ALA A 137 -4.73 1.96 -7.41
C ALA A 137 -5.48 0.63 -7.31
N THR A 138 -6.74 0.60 -7.73
CA THR A 138 -7.56 -0.62 -7.67
C THR A 138 -7.09 -1.67 -8.69
N ASP A 139 -6.64 -1.28 -9.87
CA ASP A 139 -6.06 -2.20 -10.86
C ASP A 139 -4.76 -2.83 -10.34
N SER A 140 -3.89 -2.03 -9.74
CA SER A 140 -2.64 -2.52 -9.16
C SER A 140 -2.89 -3.47 -7.99
N LEU A 141 -3.83 -3.15 -7.12
CA LEU A 141 -4.22 -4.03 -6.02
C LEU A 141 -4.80 -5.36 -6.55
N ALA A 142 -5.69 -5.29 -7.53
CA ALA A 142 -6.31 -6.48 -8.15
C ALA A 142 -5.25 -7.45 -8.69
N ALA A 143 -4.15 -6.93 -9.23
CA ALA A 143 -3.07 -7.74 -9.79
C ALA A 143 -2.39 -8.64 -8.76
N VAL A 144 -2.45 -8.28 -7.47
CA VAL A 144 -1.72 -8.98 -6.39
C VAL A 144 -2.62 -9.53 -5.29
N LEU A 145 -3.92 -9.25 -5.31
CA LEU A 145 -4.85 -9.71 -4.27
C LEU A 145 -4.80 -11.22 -4.02
N GLU A 146 -4.62 -12.02 -5.05
CA GLU A 146 -4.60 -13.50 -4.91
C GLU A 146 -3.38 -14.00 -4.13
N ILE A 147 -2.26 -13.26 -4.14
CA ILE A 147 -1.04 -13.68 -3.45
C ILE A 147 -0.89 -13.10 -2.05
N LEU A 148 -1.61 -12.03 -1.72
CA LEU A 148 -1.49 -11.36 -0.43
C LEU A 148 -1.85 -12.25 0.77
N PRO A 149 -2.95 -13.03 0.76
CA PRO A 149 -3.27 -13.89 1.89
C PRO A 149 -2.16 -14.89 2.21
N HIS A 150 -1.56 -15.50 1.20
CA HIS A 150 -0.47 -16.45 1.38
C HIS A 150 0.78 -15.76 1.96
N ALA A 151 1.11 -14.57 1.46
CA ALA A 151 2.22 -13.79 2.00
C ALA A 151 2.02 -13.49 3.49
N LEU A 152 0.81 -13.12 3.90
CA LEU A 152 0.49 -12.84 5.29
C LEU A 152 0.57 -14.11 6.16
N GLU A 153 0.17 -15.27 5.64
CA GLU A 153 0.32 -16.55 6.33
C GLU A 153 1.80 -16.87 6.60
N LEU A 154 2.65 -16.66 5.61
CA LEU A 154 4.10 -16.85 5.77
C LEU A 154 4.68 -15.92 6.83
N LEU A 155 4.24 -14.66 6.86
CA LEU A 155 4.68 -13.69 7.86
C LEU A 155 4.23 -14.04 9.28
N ARG A 156 3.11 -14.76 9.42
CA ARG A 156 2.67 -15.30 10.71
C ARG A 156 3.45 -16.56 11.15
N GLY A 157 4.34 -17.05 10.31
CA GLY A 157 5.13 -18.24 10.60
C GLY A 157 4.51 -19.56 10.13
N LYS A 158 3.45 -19.51 9.31
CA LYS A 158 2.86 -20.70 8.67
C LYS A 158 3.68 -21.06 7.43
N THR A 159 4.71 -21.84 7.61
CA THR A 159 5.68 -22.19 6.56
C THR A 159 5.49 -23.59 5.96
N GLU A 160 4.42 -24.28 6.31
CA GLU A 160 4.09 -25.57 5.71
C GLU A 160 3.58 -25.37 4.28
N HIS A 161 4.22 -26.06 3.36
CA HIS A 161 3.91 -26.03 1.92
C HIS A 161 3.21 -27.30 1.49
#